data_4094b65631c021aa2e4ef16566fcf7d5
#
_entry.id   4094b65631c021aa2e4ef16566fcf7d5
#
_cell.length_a   1.000
_cell.length_b   1.000
_cell.length_c   1.000
_cell.angle_alpha   90.00
_cell.angle_beta   90.00
_cell.angle_gamma   90.00
#
_symmetry.space_group_name_H-M   'P 1'
#
loop_
_entity.id
_entity.type
_entity.pdbx_description
1 polymer ?
#
loop_
_entity_poly.entity_id
_entity_poly.type
_entity_poly.pdbx_seq_one_letter_code
_entity_poly.pdbx_strand_id
1 'polypeptide(L)'
;PKTLATIPYDAMGYIVTSDAGRERYSWRDTVRNLNDTYESIFPEEAAAAAAAQSEKVADDSKDASDKLAAELAELKESGGDEAADFARAERFKHVNLDLKACVFVRMKWEATQKINPSELVRRMLTNTRDKGEPVSRHTLRIVPVEKVCFAAVEDVVKAAKPLIDEAFPADCEEGKEKTFAVVFNSRANCTLRRSELVPEIANLVPEPHKVELSKPQLVVLVEAVKGVATVAVVKDYYGLLKYNQRLLSMNEEERQAERARCMPPAKDTEEKKDEEKKEADGEDKEETKEETKEETKE
;
A
#
# COMPACT_ATOMS: atom_id res chain seq x y z
N PRO A 1 -17.03 4.60 24.95
CA PRO A 1 -16.10 5.17 24.00
C PRO A 1 -15.78 4.07 22.98
N LYS A 2 -16.22 4.23 21.72
CA LYS A 2 -15.81 3.35 20.65
C LYS A 2 -14.31 3.61 20.45
N THR A 3 -13.48 2.64 20.77
CA THR A 3 -12.06 2.66 20.43
C THR A 3 -11.97 2.87 18.92
N LEU A 4 -11.40 3.99 18.49
CA LEU A 4 -11.18 4.20 17.05
C LEU A 4 -10.34 3.04 16.54
N ALA A 5 -10.89 2.29 15.59
CA ALA A 5 -10.17 1.22 14.93
C ALA A 5 -8.99 1.85 14.16
N THR A 6 -7.80 1.66 14.67
CA THR A 6 -6.54 2.19 14.14
C THR A 6 -5.56 1.04 13.92
N ILE A 7 -4.58 1.26 13.05
CA ILE A 7 -3.48 0.32 12.86
C ILE A 7 -2.59 0.38 14.13
N PRO A 8 -2.28 -0.75 14.79
CA PRO A 8 -1.38 -0.74 15.95
C PRO A 8 0.03 -0.26 15.57
N TYR A 9 0.69 0.49 16.44
CA TYR A 9 2.01 1.08 16.18
C TYR A 9 3.13 0.05 15.99
N ASP A 10 2.96 -1.15 16.54
CA ASP A 10 3.89 -2.28 16.40
C ASP A 10 3.57 -3.17 15.19
N ALA A 11 2.53 -2.83 14.42
CA ALA A 11 2.07 -3.69 13.35
C ALA A 11 2.91 -3.54 12.09
N MET A 12 3.23 -4.68 11.49
CA MET A 12 3.70 -4.81 10.11
C MET A 12 2.63 -5.52 9.29
N GLY A 13 2.56 -5.25 7.99
CA GLY A 13 1.53 -5.89 7.16
C GLY A 13 1.23 -5.12 5.89
N TYR A 14 -0.06 -4.99 5.57
CA TYR A 14 -0.51 -4.46 4.27
C TYR A 14 -1.74 -3.57 4.41
N ILE A 15 -1.71 -2.41 3.79
CA ILE A 15 -2.91 -1.63 3.50
C ILE A 15 -3.48 -2.15 2.19
N VAL A 16 -4.68 -2.70 2.24
CA VAL A 16 -5.39 -3.26 1.09
C VAL A 16 -6.51 -2.33 0.71
N THR A 17 -6.53 -1.88 -0.53
CA THR A 17 -7.60 -1.04 -1.07
C THR A 17 -8.46 -1.84 -2.04
N SER A 18 -9.75 -1.60 -2.01
CA SER A 18 -10.75 -2.38 -2.74
C SER A 18 -11.82 -1.51 -3.38
N ASP A 19 -12.70 -2.14 -4.14
CA ASP A 19 -13.97 -1.55 -4.49
C ASP A 19 -14.81 -1.34 -3.22
N ALA A 20 -15.57 -0.25 -3.17
CA ALA A 20 -16.40 0.08 -2.01
C ALA A 20 -17.47 -1.00 -1.76
N GLY A 21 -17.62 -1.42 -0.50
CA GLY A 21 -18.54 -2.47 -0.10
C GLY A 21 -18.07 -3.90 -0.42
N ARG A 22 -16.84 -4.05 -0.92
CA ARG A 22 -16.24 -5.34 -1.24
C ARG A 22 -15.02 -5.68 -0.35
N GLU A 23 -14.85 -4.94 0.73
CA GLU A 23 -13.71 -5.05 1.65
C GLU A 23 -13.55 -6.47 2.18
N ARG A 24 -14.67 -7.15 2.51
CA ARG A 24 -14.69 -8.52 3.05
C ARG A 24 -14.10 -9.54 2.05
N TYR A 25 -14.45 -9.43 0.79
CA TYR A 25 -13.92 -10.33 -0.25
C TYR A 25 -12.45 -10.01 -0.53
N SER A 26 -12.13 -8.73 -0.65
CA SER A 26 -10.79 -8.25 -0.94
C SER A 26 -9.75 -8.75 0.08
N TRP A 27 -10.01 -8.59 1.39
CA TRP A 27 -9.04 -9.02 2.38
C TRP A 27 -8.89 -10.56 2.44
N ARG A 28 -9.98 -11.32 2.26
CA ARG A 28 -9.93 -12.79 2.24
C ARG A 28 -9.07 -13.31 1.10
N ASP A 29 -9.32 -12.81 -0.11
CA ASP A 29 -8.54 -13.18 -1.29
C ASP A 29 -7.07 -12.78 -1.12
N THR A 30 -6.81 -11.57 -0.58
CA THR A 30 -5.45 -11.09 -0.33
C THR A 30 -4.73 -11.98 0.68
N VAL A 31 -5.36 -12.33 1.79
CA VAL A 31 -4.78 -13.24 2.81
C VAL A 31 -4.46 -14.60 2.22
N ARG A 32 -5.37 -15.17 1.40
CA ARG A 32 -5.11 -16.44 0.71
C ARG A 32 -3.84 -16.35 -0.17
N ASN A 33 -3.77 -15.37 -1.04
CA ASN A 33 -2.63 -15.21 -1.95
C ASN A 33 -1.32 -14.88 -1.23
N LEU A 34 -1.36 -14.13 -0.13
CA LEU A 34 -0.18 -13.89 0.72
C LEU A 34 0.30 -15.18 1.36
N ASN A 35 -0.61 -16.04 1.84
CA ASN A 35 -0.26 -17.35 2.38
C ASN A 35 0.32 -18.27 1.31
N ASP A 36 -0.32 -18.37 0.14
CA ASP A 36 0.16 -19.17 -0.98
C ASP A 36 1.56 -18.75 -1.43
N THR A 37 1.80 -17.43 -1.48
CA THR A 37 3.13 -16.88 -1.81
C THR A 37 4.14 -17.19 -0.70
N TYR A 38 3.77 -17.02 0.56
CA TYR A 38 4.64 -17.33 1.71
C TYR A 38 5.04 -18.81 1.71
N GLU A 39 4.08 -19.70 1.54
CA GLU A 39 4.29 -21.16 1.49
C GLU A 39 5.13 -21.60 0.30
N SER A 40 5.03 -20.90 -0.83
CA SER A 40 5.92 -21.15 -1.98
C SER A 40 7.39 -20.79 -1.71
N ILE A 41 7.61 -19.84 -0.78
CA ILE A 41 8.96 -19.42 -0.35
C ILE A 41 9.50 -20.34 0.76
N PHE A 42 8.62 -20.81 1.65
CA PHE A 42 8.96 -21.62 2.82
C PHE A 42 8.19 -22.95 2.82
N PRO A 43 8.46 -23.87 1.87
CA PRO A 43 7.70 -25.11 1.71
C PRO A 43 7.85 -26.06 2.90
N GLU A 44 8.98 -26.04 3.61
CA GLU A 44 9.21 -26.87 4.80
C GLU A 44 8.27 -26.50 5.95
N GLU A 45 7.98 -25.20 6.11
CA GLU A 45 7.05 -24.72 7.14
C GLU A 45 5.60 -25.05 6.78
N ALA A 46 5.26 -24.98 5.52
CA ALA A 46 3.95 -25.39 5.03
C ALA A 46 3.72 -26.88 5.33
N ALA A 47 4.71 -27.71 5.08
CA ALA A 47 4.66 -29.14 5.36
C ALA A 47 4.60 -29.43 6.88
N ALA A 48 5.40 -28.74 7.70
CA ALA A 48 5.39 -28.88 9.15
C ALA A 48 4.05 -28.41 9.78
N ALA A 49 3.48 -27.32 9.28
CA ALA A 49 2.16 -26.82 9.73
C ALA A 49 1.05 -27.81 9.36
N ALA A 50 1.09 -28.40 8.18
CA ALA A 50 0.14 -29.45 7.76
C ALA A 50 0.28 -30.74 8.61
N ALA A 51 1.50 -31.15 8.93
CA ALA A 51 1.76 -32.32 9.77
C ALA A 51 1.28 -32.13 11.21
N ALA A 52 1.57 -30.97 11.82
CA ALA A 52 1.12 -30.63 13.18
C ALA A 52 -0.41 -30.54 13.31
N GLN A 53 -1.11 -30.24 12.25
CA GLN A 53 -2.57 -30.23 12.18
C GLN A 53 -3.16 -31.63 12.13
N SER A 54 -2.54 -32.55 11.35
CA SER A 54 -2.98 -33.93 11.29
C SER A 54 -2.86 -34.67 12.64
N GLU A 55 -1.86 -34.31 13.46
CA GLU A 55 -1.70 -34.85 14.81
C GLU A 55 -2.77 -34.32 15.79
N LYS A 56 -3.10 -33.01 15.74
CA LYS A 56 -4.17 -32.44 16.60
C LYS A 56 -5.55 -32.99 16.29
N VAL A 57 -5.89 -33.18 15.02
CA VAL A 57 -7.15 -33.78 14.60
C VAL A 57 -7.25 -35.25 15.02
N ALA A 58 -6.12 -35.98 15.11
CA ALA A 58 -6.09 -37.36 15.55
C ALA A 58 -6.25 -37.50 17.10
N ASP A 59 -5.87 -36.51 17.87
CA ASP A 59 -5.99 -36.53 19.34
C ASP A 59 -7.39 -36.10 19.83
N ASP A 60 -8.01 -35.12 19.17
CA ASP A 60 -9.39 -34.65 19.49
C ASP A 60 -10.48 -35.66 19.07
N SER A 61 -10.16 -36.62 18.18
CA SER A 61 -11.14 -37.59 17.68
C SER A 61 -11.41 -38.76 18.63
N LYS A 62 -10.74 -38.84 19.79
CA LYS A 62 -10.90 -39.98 20.74
C LYS A 62 -12.06 -39.86 21.70
N ASP A 63 -12.72 -38.71 21.84
CA ASP A 63 -13.73 -38.50 22.89
C ASP A 63 -15.03 -37.78 22.47
N ALA A 64 -15.31 -37.61 21.19
CA ALA A 64 -16.53 -36.96 20.71
C ALA A 64 -17.40 -37.92 19.88
N SER A 65 -18.57 -38.19 20.41
CA SER A 65 -19.57 -39.12 19.90
C SER A 65 -19.91 -38.97 18.40
N ASP A 66 -20.23 -40.12 17.78
CA ASP A 66 -20.54 -40.36 16.36
C ASP A 66 -21.52 -39.35 15.66
N LYS A 67 -22.26 -38.53 16.42
CA LYS A 67 -23.09 -37.47 15.88
C LYS A 67 -22.32 -36.24 15.39
N LEU A 68 -21.25 -35.90 16.09
CA LEU A 68 -20.40 -34.77 15.67
C LEU A 68 -19.54 -35.15 14.44
N ALA A 69 -19.23 -36.43 14.30
CA ALA A 69 -18.47 -36.95 13.15
C ALA A 69 -19.34 -36.92 11.85
N ALA A 70 -20.64 -37.10 11.94
CA ALA A 70 -21.53 -37.00 10.80
C ALA A 70 -21.76 -35.55 10.35
N GLU A 71 -21.95 -34.60 11.28
CA GLU A 71 -22.01 -33.16 10.96
C GLU A 71 -20.68 -32.61 10.43
N LEU A 72 -19.55 -33.08 10.96
CA LEU A 72 -18.22 -32.75 10.45
C LEU A 72 -17.93 -33.37 9.07
N ALA A 73 -18.54 -34.52 8.74
CA ALA A 73 -18.44 -35.10 7.41
C ALA A 73 -19.24 -34.31 6.35
N GLU A 74 -20.42 -33.85 6.69
CA GLU A 74 -21.22 -32.95 5.82
C GLU A 74 -20.56 -31.58 5.63
N LEU A 75 -19.91 -31.03 6.67
CA LEU A 75 -19.11 -29.81 6.58
C LEU A 75 -17.79 -30.03 5.80
N LYS A 76 -17.21 -31.23 5.80
CA LYS A 76 -16.03 -31.57 5.02
C LYS A 76 -16.31 -31.75 3.53
N GLU A 77 -17.51 -32.15 3.13
CA GLU A 77 -17.91 -32.19 1.72
C GLU A 77 -18.13 -30.77 1.14
N SER A 78 -18.44 -29.78 1.98
CA SER A 78 -18.65 -28.38 1.57
C SER A 78 -17.44 -27.47 1.79
N GLY A 79 -16.35 -27.90 2.48
CA GLY A 79 -15.24 -27.03 2.84
C GLY A 79 -13.98 -27.77 3.26
N GLY A 80 -13.34 -28.47 2.36
CA GLY A 80 -12.11 -29.21 2.60
C GLY A 80 -10.85 -28.41 3.01
N ASP A 81 -10.99 -27.11 3.37
CA ASP A 81 -9.87 -26.19 3.64
C ASP A 81 -9.95 -25.46 5.00
N GLU A 82 -10.97 -25.68 5.83
CA GLU A 82 -11.16 -24.83 7.02
C GLU A 82 -10.05 -24.97 8.07
N ALA A 83 -9.45 -26.13 8.25
CA ALA A 83 -8.36 -26.34 9.22
C ALA A 83 -7.03 -25.80 8.71
N ALA A 84 -6.74 -25.98 7.42
CA ALA A 84 -5.61 -25.34 6.74
C ALA A 84 -5.79 -23.81 6.70
N ASP A 85 -7.00 -23.34 6.45
CA ASP A 85 -7.36 -21.91 6.50
C ASP A 85 -7.19 -21.31 7.92
N PHE A 86 -7.37 -22.08 8.98
CA PHE A 86 -7.20 -21.57 10.36
C PHE A 86 -5.74 -21.30 10.69
N ALA A 87 -4.80 -22.18 10.36
CA ALA A 87 -3.38 -21.93 10.57
C ALA A 87 -2.83 -20.85 9.63
N ARG A 88 -3.37 -20.76 8.42
CA ARG A 88 -3.12 -19.68 7.48
C ARG A 88 -3.70 -18.35 7.98
N ALA A 89 -4.89 -18.35 8.60
CA ALA A 89 -5.54 -17.19 9.20
C ALA A 89 -4.76 -16.61 10.38
N GLU A 90 -3.96 -17.42 11.08
CA GLU A 90 -3.09 -16.92 12.16
C GLU A 90 -1.91 -16.10 11.65
N ARG A 91 -1.35 -16.41 10.46
CA ARG A 91 -0.18 -15.69 9.89
C ARG A 91 -0.52 -14.28 9.46
N PHE A 92 -1.71 -14.08 8.91
CA PHE A 92 -2.23 -12.80 8.47
C PHE A 92 -3.60 -12.53 9.06
N LYS A 93 -3.70 -11.45 9.85
CA LYS A 93 -4.93 -11.10 10.55
C LYS A 93 -5.55 -9.82 10.00
N HIS A 94 -6.83 -9.88 9.68
CA HIS A 94 -7.60 -8.71 9.29
C HIS A 94 -7.81 -7.74 10.46
N VAL A 95 -7.60 -6.45 10.21
CA VAL A 95 -7.90 -5.35 11.13
C VAL A 95 -8.85 -4.39 10.42
N ASN A 96 -10.05 -4.22 10.97
CA ASN A 96 -11.03 -3.29 10.43
C ASN A 96 -10.61 -1.85 10.76
N LEU A 97 -10.51 -0.99 9.75
CA LEU A 97 -10.14 0.41 9.89
C LEU A 97 -11.36 1.35 9.98
N ASP A 98 -12.58 0.84 9.88
CA ASP A 98 -13.80 1.65 9.70
C ASP A 98 -13.65 2.72 8.61
N LEU A 99 -13.02 2.32 7.50
CA LEU A 99 -12.86 3.11 6.29
C LEU A 99 -13.46 2.36 5.11
N LYS A 100 -14.16 3.09 4.24
CA LYS A 100 -14.67 2.52 2.99
C LYS A 100 -13.50 2.20 2.05
N ALA A 101 -13.60 1.06 1.40
CA ALA A 101 -12.65 0.61 0.39
C ALA A 101 -11.20 0.45 0.89
N CYS A 102 -11.00 0.29 2.21
CA CYS A 102 -9.68 0.17 2.79
C CYS A 102 -9.70 -0.71 4.04
N VAL A 103 -8.81 -1.69 4.07
CA VAL A 103 -8.60 -2.59 5.22
C VAL A 103 -7.12 -2.73 5.51
N PHE A 104 -6.78 -3.14 6.73
CA PHE A 104 -5.41 -3.50 7.09
C PHE A 104 -5.30 -5.00 7.33
N VAL A 105 -4.29 -5.62 6.77
CA VAL A 105 -3.93 -7.02 7.00
C VAL A 105 -2.61 -7.04 7.77
N ARG A 106 -2.70 -7.35 9.07
CA ARG A 106 -1.52 -7.46 9.93
C ARG A 106 -0.80 -8.78 9.64
N MET A 107 0.49 -8.73 9.47
CA MET A 107 1.38 -9.89 9.42
C MET A 107 1.85 -10.24 10.84
N LYS A 108 1.85 -11.51 11.20
CA LYS A 108 2.27 -11.98 12.51
C LYS A 108 3.78 -11.79 12.69
N TRP A 109 4.21 -11.46 13.91
CA TRP A 109 5.61 -11.17 14.22
C TRP A 109 6.58 -12.26 13.75
N GLU A 110 6.25 -13.52 14.01
CA GLU A 110 7.09 -14.67 13.63
C GLU A 110 7.32 -14.73 12.11
N ALA A 111 6.32 -14.39 11.31
CA ALA A 111 6.43 -14.33 9.87
C ALA A 111 7.26 -13.12 9.41
N THR A 112 7.18 -11.97 10.11
CA THR A 112 7.98 -10.78 9.77
C THR A 112 9.47 -10.96 10.01
N GLN A 113 9.86 -11.88 10.91
CA GLN A 113 11.27 -12.21 11.16
C GLN A 113 11.91 -12.99 10.00
N LYS A 114 11.09 -13.64 9.16
CA LYS A 114 11.56 -14.49 8.05
C LYS A 114 11.55 -13.78 6.73
N ILE A 115 10.56 -12.91 6.52
CA ILE A 115 10.45 -12.14 5.30
C ILE A 115 9.81 -10.77 5.58
N ASN A 116 10.38 -9.74 5.00
CA ASN A 116 9.82 -8.39 5.06
C ASN A 116 8.50 -8.30 4.26
N PRO A 117 7.46 -7.61 4.78
CA PRO A 117 6.21 -7.38 4.05
C PRO A 117 6.40 -6.84 2.64
N SER A 118 7.35 -5.92 2.43
CA SER A 118 7.64 -5.36 1.10
C SER A 118 8.15 -6.41 0.12
N GLU A 119 8.98 -7.35 0.56
CA GLU A 119 9.50 -8.40 -0.29
C GLU A 119 8.44 -9.45 -0.61
N LEU A 120 7.61 -9.83 0.38
CA LEU A 120 6.54 -10.81 0.16
C LEU A 120 5.51 -10.30 -0.85
N VAL A 121 5.02 -9.07 -0.68
CA VAL A 121 4.04 -8.51 -1.62
C VAL A 121 4.66 -8.26 -2.99
N ARG A 122 5.94 -7.87 -3.07
CA ARG A 122 6.65 -7.72 -4.34
C ARG A 122 6.66 -9.03 -5.12
N ARG A 123 6.99 -10.15 -4.49
CA ARG A 123 6.96 -11.48 -5.11
C ARG A 123 5.55 -11.86 -5.56
N MET A 124 4.56 -11.66 -4.71
CA MET A 124 3.16 -11.94 -5.05
C MET A 124 2.71 -11.13 -6.28
N LEU A 125 3.00 -9.83 -6.33
CA LEU A 125 2.62 -8.97 -7.45
C LEU A 125 3.43 -9.27 -8.72
N THR A 126 4.68 -9.69 -8.59
CA THR A 126 5.47 -10.18 -9.72
C THR A 126 4.84 -11.43 -10.33
N ASN A 127 4.44 -12.40 -9.51
CA ASN A 127 3.71 -13.58 -9.95
C ASN A 127 2.38 -13.22 -10.64
N THR A 128 1.65 -12.24 -10.10
CA THR A 128 0.41 -11.72 -10.71
C THR A 128 0.66 -11.15 -12.09
N ARG A 129 1.71 -10.34 -12.25
CA ARG A 129 2.11 -9.77 -13.54
C ARG A 129 2.47 -10.86 -14.54
N ASP A 130 3.28 -11.83 -14.12
CA ASP A 130 3.85 -12.85 -15.01
C ASP A 130 2.80 -13.90 -15.43
N LYS A 131 1.82 -14.18 -14.57
CA LYS A 131 0.69 -15.07 -14.86
C LYS A 131 -0.48 -14.39 -15.55
N GLY A 132 -0.62 -13.06 -15.43
CA GLY A 132 -1.79 -12.31 -15.89
C GLY A 132 -3.08 -12.60 -15.12
N GLU A 133 -2.98 -13.21 -13.94
CA GLU A 133 -4.12 -13.56 -13.09
C GLU A 133 -4.21 -12.63 -11.89
N PRO A 134 -5.38 -12.00 -11.64
CA PRO A 134 -5.55 -11.09 -10.51
C PRO A 134 -5.58 -11.86 -9.19
N VAL A 135 -4.96 -11.30 -8.16
CA VAL A 135 -5.06 -11.78 -6.77
C VAL A 135 -6.53 -11.83 -6.32
N SER A 136 -7.29 -10.81 -6.69
CA SER A 136 -8.71 -10.69 -6.37
C SER A 136 -9.40 -9.75 -7.35
N ARG A 137 -10.65 -10.05 -7.71
CA ARG A 137 -11.49 -9.17 -8.54
C ARG A 137 -11.80 -7.83 -7.87
N HIS A 138 -11.76 -7.79 -6.54
CA HIS A 138 -12.20 -6.65 -5.75
C HIS A 138 -11.06 -5.82 -5.18
N THR A 139 -9.84 -6.35 -5.18
CA THR A 139 -8.65 -5.65 -4.67
C THR A 139 -8.05 -4.75 -5.74
N LEU A 140 -7.74 -3.52 -5.35
CA LEU A 140 -7.04 -2.56 -6.20
C LEU A 140 -5.55 -2.58 -5.92
N ARG A 141 -5.14 -2.20 -4.71
CA ARG A 141 -3.74 -2.10 -4.31
C ARG A 141 -3.49 -2.87 -3.03
N ILE A 142 -2.27 -3.39 -2.92
CA ILE A 142 -1.77 -4.06 -1.72
C ILE A 142 -0.44 -3.40 -1.37
N VAL A 143 -0.49 -2.45 -0.45
CA VAL A 143 0.63 -1.60 -0.06
C VAL A 143 1.29 -2.15 1.20
N PRO A 144 2.60 -2.46 1.19
CA PRO A 144 3.27 -2.97 2.38
C PRO A 144 3.43 -1.89 3.45
N VAL A 145 3.48 -2.35 4.70
CA VAL A 145 3.70 -1.53 5.89
C VAL A 145 4.79 -2.17 6.74
N GLU A 146 5.90 -1.46 6.94
CA GLU A 146 7.04 -1.91 7.73
C GLU A 146 7.11 -1.22 9.09
N LYS A 147 6.68 0.04 9.15
CA LYS A 147 6.56 0.82 10.38
C LYS A 147 5.25 1.57 10.44
N VAL A 148 4.72 1.71 11.64
CA VAL A 148 3.52 2.51 11.94
C VAL A 148 3.87 3.52 13.01
N CYS A 149 3.44 4.77 12.84
CA CYS A 149 3.66 5.85 13.79
C CYS A 149 2.44 6.78 13.85
N PHE A 150 2.46 7.74 14.76
CA PHE A 150 1.47 8.80 14.77
C PHE A 150 1.62 9.68 13.52
N ALA A 151 0.50 10.24 13.02
CA ALA A 151 0.48 11.05 11.81
C ALA A 151 0.95 12.49 12.10
N ALA A 152 2.21 12.63 12.53
CA ALA A 152 2.94 13.89 12.66
C ALA A 152 4.28 13.80 11.91
N VAL A 153 4.76 14.90 11.37
CA VAL A 153 5.99 14.93 10.56
C VAL A 153 7.18 14.34 11.31
N GLU A 154 7.37 14.75 12.56
CA GLU A 154 8.49 14.28 13.39
C GLU A 154 8.44 12.77 13.67
N ASP A 155 7.24 12.22 13.90
CA ASP A 155 7.07 10.79 14.17
C ASP A 155 7.28 9.95 12.90
N VAL A 156 6.85 10.46 11.74
CA VAL A 156 7.10 9.82 10.45
C VAL A 156 8.59 9.83 10.12
N VAL A 157 9.29 10.94 10.34
CA VAL A 157 10.74 11.06 10.17
C VAL A 157 11.47 10.06 11.06
N LYS A 158 11.12 9.97 12.35
CA LYS A 158 11.69 8.99 13.29
C LYS A 158 11.44 7.54 12.84
N ALA A 159 10.24 7.24 12.35
CA ALA A 159 9.90 5.90 11.86
C ALA A 159 10.58 5.55 10.53
N ALA A 160 10.77 6.52 9.65
CA ALA A 160 11.41 6.36 8.35
C ALA A 160 12.92 6.15 8.46
N LYS A 161 13.58 6.84 9.41
CA LYS A 161 15.04 6.85 9.54
C LYS A 161 15.66 5.45 9.54
N PRO A 162 15.29 4.49 10.41
CA PRO A 162 15.92 3.17 10.43
C PRO A 162 15.72 2.39 9.12
N LEU A 163 14.59 2.56 8.44
CA LEU A 163 14.34 1.93 7.15
C LEU A 163 15.19 2.55 6.02
N ILE A 164 15.42 3.85 6.11
CA ILE A 164 16.26 4.57 5.16
C ILE A 164 17.72 4.22 5.39
N ASP A 165 18.21 4.21 6.63
CA ASP A 165 19.59 3.85 6.97
C ASP A 165 19.91 2.41 6.50
N GLU A 166 18.97 1.46 6.59
CA GLU A 166 19.13 0.11 6.07
C GLU A 166 19.14 0.06 4.52
N ALA A 167 18.24 0.81 3.89
CA ALA A 167 18.07 0.78 2.45
C ALA A 167 19.13 1.58 1.69
N PHE A 168 19.66 2.64 2.31
CA PHE A 168 20.57 3.63 1.71
C PHE A 168 21.81 3.81 2.59
N PRO A 169 22.77 2.87 2.58
CA PRO A 169 23.98 2.99 3.37
C PRO A 169 24.81 4.19 2.89
N ALA A 170 25.29 5.02 3.83
CA ALA A 170 26.13 6.20 3.52
C ALA A 170 27.49 5.79 2.92
N ASP A 171 28.03 4.65 3.36
CA ASP A 171 29.30 4.11 2.88
C ASP A 171 29.10 3.18 1.68
N CYS A 172 28.47 3.66 0.61
CA CYS A 172 28.31 2.83 -0.57
C CYS A 172 29.51 2.98 -1.51
N GLU A 173 29.97 1.85 -2.08
CA GLU A 173 31.02 1.83 -3.09
C GLU A 173 30.61 2.64 -4.33
N GLU A 174 31.58 3.27 -4.98
CA GLU A 174 31.37 4.02 -6.22
C GLU A 174 30.67 3.14 -7.29
N GLY A 175 29.59 3.64 -7.87
CA GLY A 175 28.77 2.90 -8.84
C GLY A 175 27.64 2.03 -8.22
N LYS A 176 27.52 2.01 -6.88
CA LYS A 176 26.41 1.36 -6.17
C LYS A 176 25.39 2.35 -5.61
N GLU A 177 25.45 3.60 -6.04
CA GLU A 177 24.47 4.61 -5.67
C GLU A 177 23.07 4.20 -6.12
N LYS A 178 22.12 4.44 -5.26
CA LYS A 178 20.71 4.13 -5.56
C LYS A 178 19.95 5.39 -5.89
N THR A 179 19.01 5.26 -6.79
CA THR A 179 18.04 6.31 -7.06
C THR A 179 16.76 6.08 -6.27
N PHE A 180 16.15 7.17 -5.78
CA PHE A 180 14.96 7.08 -4.95
C PHE A 180 13.92 8.15 -5.24
N ALA A 181 12.69 7.88 -4.81
CA ALA A 181 11.61 8.86 -4.73
C ALA A 181 10.86 8.71 -3.41
N VAL A 182 10.24 9.79 -2.96
CA VAL A 182 9.32 9.77 -1.81
C VAL A 182 7.90 9.90 -2.34
N VAL A 183 7.05 8.94 -1.98
CA VAL A 183 5.63 8.93 -2.35
C VAL A 183 4.79 9.04 -1.09
N PHE A 184 3.93 10.05 -1.04
CA PHE A 184 2.99 10.27 0.05
C PHE A 184 1.56 10.19 -0.44
N ASN A 185 0.76 9.38 0.23
CA ASN A 185 -0.69 9.28 0.03
C ASN A 185 -1.41 9.49 1.37
N SER A 186 -2.61 10.07 1.33
CA SER A 186 -3.41 10.32 2.51
C SER A 186 -4.85 9.82 2.33
N ARG A 187 -5.39 9.18 3.39
CA ARG A 187 -6.77 8.68 3.47
C ARG A 187 -7.39 9.07 4.79
N ALA A 188 -8.44 9.90 4.73
CA ALA A 188 -9.11 10.41 5.92
C ALA A 188 -8.15 11.02 6.97
N ASN A 189 -7.07 11.65 6.49
CA ASN A 189 -6.11 12.39 7.28
C ASN A 189 -5.93 13.79 6.66
N CYS A 190 -5.92 14.81 7.50
CA CYS A 190 -5.72 16.21 7.10
C CYS A 190 -4.55 16.89 7.84
N THR A 191 -3.88 16.18 8.73
CA THR A 191 -2.78 16.71 9.55
C THR A 191 -1.47 16.76 8.79
N LEU A 192 -1.15 15.69 8.03
CA LEU A 192 0.09 15.61 7.26
C LEU A 192 -0.08 16.26 5.89
N ARG A 193 0.83 17.16 5.54
CA ARG A 193 0.89 17.80 4.22
C ARG A 193 2.08 17.27 3.44
N ARG A 194 1.85 17.00 2.15
CA ARG A 194 2.90 16.52 1.24
C ARG A 194 4.08 17.48 1.17
N SER A 195 3.80 18.79 1.11
CA SER A 195 4.82 19.84 0.98
C SER A 195 5.77 19.93 2.18
N GLU A 196 5.32 19.53 3.35
CA GLU A 196 6.11 19.52 4.58
C GLU A 196 6.87 18.20 4.75
N LEU A 197 6.18 17.08 4.53
CA LEU A 197 6.72 15.75 4.83
C LEU A 197 7.74 15.25 3.81
N VAL A 198 7.48 15.46 2.51
CA VAL A 198 8.33 14.88 1.46
C VAL A 198 9.77 15.42 1.51
N PRO A 199 10.02 16.74 1.68
CA PRO A 199 11.37 17.25 1.84
C PRO A 199 12.09 16.69 3.06
N GLU A 200 11.40 16.60 4.22
CA GLU A 200 12.00 16.08 5.45
C GLU A 200 12.47 14.63 5.30
N ILE A 201 11.67 13.79 4.64
CA ILE A 201 12.05 12.40 4.37
C ILE A 201 13.18 12.33 3.33
N ALA A 202 13.14 13.15 2.29
CA ALA A 202 14.19 13.17 1.27
C ALA A 202 15.56 13.57 1.87
N ASN A 203 15.57 14.48 2.82
CA ASN A 203 16.77 14.94 3.53
C ASN A 203 17.38 13.85 4.44
N LEU A 204 16.64 12.78 4.79
CA LEU A 204 17.19 11.66 5.55
C LEU A 204 18.10 10.75 4.72
N VAL A 205 17.92 10.76 3.42
CA VAL A 205 18.71 9.88 2.53
C VAL A 205 20.10 10.50 2.33
N PRO A 206 21.16 9.77 2.71
CA PRO A 206 22.51 10.31 2.63
C PRO A 206 23.02 10.39 1.18
N GLU A 207 23.97 11.27 0.92
CA GLU A 207 24.77 11.19 -0.29
C GLU A 207 25.58 9.87 -0.30
N PRO A 208 25.84 9.25 -1.45
CA PRO A 208 25.72 9.77 -2.83
C PRO A 208 24.39 9.41 -3.53
N HIS A 209 23.36 8.94 -2.80
CA HIS A 209 22.08 8.55 -3.39
C HIS A 209 21.35 9.76 -3.99
N LYS A 210 20.61 9.54 -5.08
CA LYS A 210 20.02 10.64 -5.88
C LYS A 210 18.50 10.50 -6.01
N VAL A 211 17.80 11.63 -5.99
CA VAL A 211 16.37 11.68 -6.28
C VAL A 211 16.11 11.42 -7.76
N GLU A 212 15.23 10.47 -8.05
CA GLU A 212 14.75 10.16 -9.39
C GLU A 212 13.23 9.90 -9.33
N LEU A 213 12.45 10.72 -10.02
CA LEU A 213 10.99 10.67 -9.94
C LEU A 213 10.36 9.75 -10.98
N SER A 214 11.05 9.53 -12.11
CA SER A 214 10.49 8.77 -13.24
C SER A 214 10.64 7.27 -13.06
N LYS A 215 11.85 6.81 -12.74
CA LYS A 215 12.19 5.38 -12.59
C LYS A 215 13.14 5.13 -11.41
N PRO A 216 12.75 5.48 -10.19
CA PRO A 216 13.58 5.24 -9.01
C PRO A 216 13.75 3.74 -8.77
N GLN A 217 14.93 3.36 -8.29
CA GLN A 217 15.19 1.97 -7.85
C GLN A 217 14.44 1.63 -6.57
N LEU A 218 14.34 2.61 -5.65
CA LEU A 218 13.64 2.48 -4.38
C LEU A 218 12.63 3.62 -4.21
N VAL A 219 11.53 3.33 -3.54
CA VAL A 219 10.54 4.34 -3.16
C VAL A 219 10.33 4.28 -1.66
N VAL A 220 10.52 5.41 -0.99
CA VAL A 220 10.05 5.59 0.39
C VAL A 220 8.58 5.93 0.33
N LEU A 221 7.74 4.98 0.73
CA LEU A 221 6.29 5.07 0.64
C LEU A 221 5.70 5.39 1.99
N VAL A 222 4.95 6.49 2.07
CA VAL A 222 4.21 6.90 3.26
C VAL A 222 2.73 6.94 2.96
N GLU A 223 1.95 6.19 3.73
CA GLU A 223 0.48 6.20 3.68
C GLU A 223 -0.06 6.75 5.01
N ALA A 224 -0.72 7.89 4.99
CA ALA A 224 -1.44 8.41 6.15
C ALA A 224 -2.88 7.90 6.15
N VAL A 225 -3.28 7.24 7.24
CA VAL A 225 -4.61 6.65 7.40
C VAL A 225 -5.21 7.11 8.71
N LYS A 226 -6.21 7.99 8.68
CA LYS A 226 -6.77 8.62 9.88
C LYS A 226 -5.65 9.30 10.73
N GLY A 227 -5.50 8.93 11.99
CA GLY A 227 -4.50 9.47 12.91
C GLY A 227 -3.14 8.79 12.90
N VAL A 228 -2.90 7.82 12.01
CA VAL A 228 -1.62 7.09 11.91
C VAL A 228 -0.99 7.25 10.54
N ALA A 229 0.32 7.18 10.49
CA ALA A 229 1.09 7.08 9.26
C ALA A 229 1.84 5.76 9.22
N THR A 230 1.99 5.20 8.03
CA THR A 230 2.73 3.97 7.77
C THR A 230 3.87 4.25 6.81
N VAL A 231 5.00 3.61 7.03
CA VAL A 231 6.21 3.80 6.22
C VAL A 231 6.71 2.44 5.75
N ALA A 232 7.14 2.39 4.50
CA ALA A 232 7.85 1.24 3.93
C ALA A 232 8.84 1.71 2.85
N VAL A 233 9.94 0.95 2.66
CA VAL A 233 10.86 1.16 1.53
C VAL A 233 10.65 0.04 0.53
N VAL A 234 10.20 0.39 -0.67
CA VAL A 234 9.74 -0.58 -1.67
C VAL A 234 10.56 -0.51 -2.95
N LYS A 235 10.74 -1.69 -3.58
CA LYS A 235 11.36 -1.86 -4.91
C LYS A 235 10.28 -1.93 -5.98
N ASP A 236 10.67 -1.61 -7.22
CA ASP A 236 9.83 -1.79 -8.41
C ASP A 236 8.45 -1.11 -8.35
N TYR A 237 8.32 -0.02 -7.58
CA TYR A 237 7.02 0.63 -7.35
C TYR A 237 6.27 0.99 -8.63
N TYR A 238 6.98 1.58 -9.60
CA TYR A 238 6.37 1.93 -10.89
C TYR A 238 6.30 0.75 -11.84
N GLY A 239 7.26 -0.18 -11.80
CA GLY A 239 7.22 -1.42 -12.57
C GLY A 239 6.06 -2.34 -12.16
N LEU A 240 5.68 -2.30 -10.89
CA LEU A 240 4.50 -2.98 -10.34
C LEU A 240 3.25 -2.07 -10.31
N LEU A 241 3.18 -1.06 -11.19
CA LEU A 241 2.02 -0.16 -11.37
C LEU A 241 1.51 0.43 -10.04
N LYS A 242 2.44 0.91 -9.19
CA LYS A 242 2.15 1.44 -7.84
C LYS A 242 1.46 0.42 -6.94
N TYR A 243 1.87 -0.84 -7.04
CA TYR A 243 1.30 -1.99 -6.31
C TYR A 243 -0.20 -2.20 -6.58
N ASN A 244 -0.64 -1.87 -7.79
CA ASN A 244 -2.02 -2.08 -8.25
C ASN A 244 -2.14 -3.45 -8.93
N GLN A 245 -2.58 -4.45 -8.17
CA GLN A 245 -2.71 -5.83 -8.63
C GLN A 245 -3.74 -6.00 -9.77
N ARG A 246 -4.80 -5.19 -9.78
CA ARG A 246 -5.82 -5.23 -10.85
C ARG A 246 -5.22 -4.81 -12.19
N LEU A 247 -4.45 -3.73 -12.21
CA LEU A 247 -3.80 -3.28 -13.44
C LEU A 247 -2.69 -4.21 -13.90
N LEU A 248 -2.03 -4.92 -12.98
CA LEU A 248 -0.96 -5.87 -13.32
C LEU A 248 -1.48 -7.09 -14.09
N SER A 249 -2.69 -7.55 -13.80
CA SER A 249 -3.32 -8.68 -14.47
C SER A 249 -3.96 -8.36 -15.82
N MET A 250 -4.11 -7.07 -16.15
CA MET A 250 -4.70 -6.60 -17.39
C MET A 250 -3.66 -6.51 -18.51
N ASN A 251 -4.09 -6.68 -19.75
CA ASN A 251 -3.29 -6.33 -20.93
C ASN A 251 -3.21 -4.79 -21.10
N GLU A 252 -2.41 -4.31 -22.04
CA GLU A 252 -2.19 -2.85 -22.18
C GLU A 252 -3.44 -2.10 -22.65
N GLU A 253 -4.26 -2.71 -23.50
CA GLU A 253 -5.51 -2.12 -23.97
C GLU A 253 -6.52 -1.97 -22.83
N GLU A 254 -6.67 -3.02 -22.01
CA GLU A 254 -7.52 -3.00 -20.82
C GLU A 254 -7.04 -1.97 -19.79
N ARG A 255 -5.72 -1.84 -19.59
CA ARG A 255 -5.14 -0.81 -18.72
C ARG A 255 -5.47 0.60 -19.17
N GLN A 256 -5.42 0.86 -20.48
CA GLN A 256 -5.76 2.15 -21.03
C GLN A 256 -7.25 2.45 -20.86
N ALA A 257 -8.12 1.47 -21.12
CA ALA A 257 -9.56 1.60 -20.93
C ALA A 257 -9.90 1.86 -19.44
N GLU A 258 -9.27 1.16 -18.49
CA GLU A 258 -9.50 1.35 -17.07
C GLU A 258 -8.98 2.72 -16.58
N ARG A 259 -7.85 3.19 -17.11
CA ARG A 259 -7.33 4.54 -16.82
C ARG A 259 -8.29 5.61 -17.32
N ALA A 260 -8.80 5.47 -18.55
CA ALA A 260 -9.77 6.40 -19.13
C ALA A 260 -11.08 6.44 -18.31
N ARG A 261 -11.55 5.29 -17.83
CA ARG A 261 -12.73 5.19 -16.97
C ARG A 261 -12.56 5.84 -15.61
N CYS A 262 -11.35 5.78 -15.05
CA CYS A 262 -11.01 6.32 -13.72
C CYS A 262 -10.57 7.80 -13.76
N MET A 263 -10.33 8.37 -14.93
CA MET A 263 -10.07 9.81 -15.05
C MET A 263 -11.38 10.57 -14.85
N PRO A 264 -11.42 11.57 -13.95
CA PRO A 264 -12.56 12.49 -13.93
C PRO A 264 -12.65 13.14 -15.33
N PRO A 265 -13.88 13.43 -15.81
CA PRO A 265 -14.04 14.16 -17.05
C PRO A 265 -13.14 15.41 -17.00
N ALA A 266 -12.40 15.64 -18.07
CA ALA A 266 -11.54 16.81 -18.16
C ALA A 266 -12.42 18.03 -17.84
N LYS A 267 -12.10 18.71 -16.74
CA LYS A 267 -12.67 20.03 -16.49
C LYS A 267 -12.19 20.88 -17.66
N ASP A 268 -13.16 21.35 -18.41
CA ASP A 268 -12.92 22.14 -19.61
C ASP A 268 -11.91 23.23 -19.29
N THR A 269 -10.91 23.34 -20.14
CA THR A 269 -9.80 24.29 -20.08
C THR A 269 -10.26 25.73 -20.35
N GLU A 270 -11.56 26.03 -20.16
CA GLU A 270 -12.12 27.38 -20.34
C GLU A 270 -11.79 28.32 -19.16
N GLU A 271 -11.66 27.79 -17.94
CA GLU A 271 -11.33 28.66 -16.77
C GLU A 271 -9.91 29.25 -16.83
N LYS A 272 -8.94 28.56 -17.47
CA LYS A 272 -7.58 29.12 -17.63
C LYS A 272 -7.46 30.19 -18.66
N LYS A 273 -8.36 30.24 -19.66
CA LYS A 273 -8.38 31.30 -20.67
C LYS A 273 -9.02 32.58 -20.14
N ASP A 274 -9.88 32.49 -19.13
CA ASP A 274 -10.50 33.66 -18.51
C ASP A 274 -9.60 34.30 -17.46
N GLU A 275 -8.68 33.56 -16.83
CA GLU A 275 -7.67 34.13 -15.93
C GLU A 275 -6.54 34.82 -16.70
N GLU A 276 -6.00 34.20 -17.75
CA GLU A 276 -5.01 34.85 -18.64
C GLU A 276 -5.56 36.09 -19.39
N LYS A 277 -6.88 36.11 -19.69
CA LYS A 277 -7.51 37.28 -20.29
C LYS A 277 -7.76 38.43 -19.30
N LYS A 278 -7.90 38.12 -18.01
CA LYS A 278 -8.04 39.14 -16.95
C LYS A 278 -6.70 39.75 -16.54
N GLU A 279 -5.58 38.99 -16.64
CA GLU A 279 -4.25 39.54 -16.42
C GLU A 279 -3.82 40.45 -17.61
N ALA A 280 -4.10 40.05 -18.85
CA ALA A 280 -3.80 40.89 -20.03
C ALA A 280 -4.62 42.19 -20.09
N ASP A 281 -5.91 42.18 -19.69
CA ASP A 281 -6.74 43.39 -19.61
C ASP A 281 -6.43 44.25 -18.36
N GLY A 282 -5.64 43.76 -17.42
CA GLY A 282 -5.19 44.46 -16.23
C GLY A 282 -3.96 45.35 -16.48
N GLU A 283 -3.03 44.91 -17.33
CA GLU A 283 -1.81 45.65 -17.67
C GLU A 283 -2.07 46.84 -18.59
N ASP A 284 -2.98 46.72 -19.57
CA ASP A 284 -3.37 47.83 -20.45
C ASP A 284 -4.10 48.99 -19.76
N LYS A 285 -4.61 48.76 -18.52
CA LYS A 285 -5.29 49.81 -17.75
C LYS A 285 -4.37 50.56 -16.78
N GLU A 286 -3.20 50.05 -16.47
CA GLU A 286 -2.21 50.77 -15.66
C GLU A 286 -1.35 51.70 -16.52
N GLU A 287 -0.95 51.33 -17.74
CA GLU A 287 -0.18 52.19 -18.63
C GLU A 287 -0.97 53.44 -19.05
N THR A 288 -2.30 53.33 -19.29
CA THR A 288 -3.13 54.51 -19.65
C THR A 288 -3.43 55.45 -18.48
N LYS A 289 -3.09 55.07 -17.24
CA LYS A 289 -3.25 55.97 -16.08
C LYS A 289 -1.99 56.70 -15.67
N GLU A 290 -0.84 56.31 -16.12
CA GLU A 290 0.41 57.07 -15.93
C GLU A 290 0.60 58.15 -16.97
N GLU A 291 0.22 57.95 -18.23
CA GLU A 291 0.29 59.01 -19.29
C GLU A 291 -0.63 60.19 -19.00
N THR A 292 -1.79 59.99 -18.37
CA THR A 292 -2.74 61.10 -18.05
C THR A 292 -2.36 61.90 -16.81
N LYS A 293 -1.30 61.54 -16.09
CA LYS A 293 -0.81 62.30 -14.91
C LYS A 293 0.37 63.22 -15.21
N GLU A 294 1.05 63.06 -16.33
CA GLU A 294 2.15 63.95 -16.73
C GLU A 294 1.67 65.20 -17.50
N GLU A 295 0.52 65.16 -18.18
CA GLU A 295 0.00 66.32 -18.94
C GLU A 295 -0.72 67.39 -18.07
N THR A 296 -0.81 67.23 -16.73
CA THR A 296 -1.52 68.23 -15.87
C THR A 296 -0.54 68.94 -14.95
N LYS A 297 0.79 69.02 -15.26
CA LYS A 297 1.79 69.78 -14.55
C LYS A 297 2.71 70.58 -15.46
N GLU A 298 2.13 71.42 -16.33
CA GLU A 298 2.74 72.62 -16.88
C GLU A 298 1.84 73.82 -16.71
#